data_b12286c1c1e654e82d35029fb742cd47
#
_entry.id   b12286c1c1e654e82d35029fb742cd47
#
_cell.length_a   1.000
_cell.length_b   1.000
_cell.length_c   1.000
_cell.angle_alpha   90.00
_cell.angle_beta   90.00
_cell.angle_gamma   90.00
#
_symmetry.space_group_name_H-M   'P 1'
#
loop_
_entity.id
_entity.type
_entity.pdbx_description
1 polymer ?
#
loop_
_entity_poly.entity_id
_entity_poly.type
_entity_poly.pdbx_seq_one_letter_code
_entity_poly.pdbx_strand_id
1 'polypeptide(L)'
;MTLCIALCDDDKIALNNELRLIKDVLNEKKIKHSIDIFSSPQKLLQSDTVYDIIFLDIEMAEMDGISLAEKISITNKSCLFFFVTNYEAYFDNASNVRPFRFWTKPIDRRRLVYGIDSAIQELYKNNQFINVN
;
A
#
# COMPACT_ATOMS: atom_id res chain seq x y z
N MET A 1 -1.25 -6.01 18.30
CA MET A 1 -0.70 -5.35 17.11
C MET A 1 -1.44 -5.84 15.88
N THR A 2 -1.95 -4.92 15.09
CA THR A 2 -2.69 -5.23 13.86
C THR A 2 -2.13 -4.38 12.73
N LEU A 3 -1.74 -5.01 11.64
CA LEU A 3 -1.24 -4.31 10.47
C LEU A 3 -2.42 -3.74 9.69
N CYS A 4 -2.51 -2.42 9.58
CA CYS A 4 -3.60 -1.75 8.90
C CYS A 4 -3.20 -1.42 7.46
N ILE A 5 -3.92 -1.99 6.51
CA ILE A 5 -3.58 -1.92 5.09
C ILE A 5 -4.75 -1.36 4.30
N ALA A 6 -4.45 -0.54 3.32
CA ALA A 6 -5.43 -0.12 2.32
C ALA A 6 -4.95 -0.52 0.93
N LEU A 7 -5.91 -0.85 0.06
CA LEU A 7 -5.69 -1.07 -1.36
C LEU A 7 -6.54 -0.08 -2.13
N CYS A 8 -5.97 0.59 -3.12
CA CYS A 8 -6.72 1.49 -3.97
C CYS A 8 -6.40 1.26 -5.44
N ASP A 9 -7.40 0.92 -6.21
CA ASP A 9 -7.30 0.65 -7.63
C ASP A 9 -8.70 0.78 -8.23
N ASP A 10 -8.87 1.54 -9.30
CA ASP A 10 -10.18 1.69 -9.94
C ASP A 10 -10.55 0.50 -10.84
N ASP A 11 -9.63 -0.41 -11.10
CA ASP A 11 -9.90 -1.68 -11.75
C ASP A 11 -10.29 -2.71 -10.70
N LYS A 12 -11.58 -3.03 -10.63
CA LYS A 12 -12.12 -3.92 -9.60
C LYS A 12 -11.58 -5.34 -9.69
N ILE A 13 -11.29 -5.81 -10.88
CA ILE A 13 -10.73 -7.16 -11.07
C ILE A 13 -9.33 -7.21 -10.50
N ALA A 14 -8.49 -6.23 -10.83
CA ALA A 14 -7.14 -6.13 -10.29
C ALA A 14 -7.18 -6.00 -8.75
N LEU A 15 -8.09 -5.16 -8.25
CA LEU A 15 -8.24 -4.95 -6.82
C LEU A 15 -8.57 -6.24 -6.07
N ASN A 16 -9.50 -7.04 -6.62
CA ASN A 16 -9.89 -8.30 -5.99
C ASN A 16 -8.77 -9.33 -6.05
N ASN A 17 -8.03 -9.38 -7.15
CA ASN A 17 -6.89 -10.31 -7.27
C ASN A 17 -5.78 -9.96 -6.28
N GLU A 18 -5.48 -8.68 -6.15
CA GLU A 18 -4.49 -8.21 -5.19
C GLU A 18 -4.91 -8.50 -3.76
N LEU A 19 -6.18 -8.22 -3.44
CA LEU A 19 -6.72 -8.48 -2.11
C LEU A 19 -6.55 -9.94 -1.72
N ARG A 20 -6.90 -10.84 -2.65
CA ARG A 20 -6.81 -12.29 -2.39
C ARG A 20 -5.38 -12.71 -2.10
N LEU A 21 -4.45 -12.24 -2.93
CA LEU A 21 -3.04 -12.61 -2.77
C LEU A 21 -2.47 -12.05 -1.47
N ILE A 22 -2.78 -10.78 -1.15
CA ILE A 22 -2.27 -10.15 0.06
C ILE A 22 -2.81 -10.88 1.30
N LYS A 23 -4.10 -11.20 1.31
CA LYS A 23 -4.69 -11.96 2.42
C LYS A 23 -4.02 -13.32 2.59
N ASP A 24 -3.79 -14.02 1.48
CA ASP A 24 -3.15 -15.33 1.54
C ASP A 24 -1.76 -15.23 2.17
N VAL A 25 -0.97 -14.26 1.75
CA VAL A 25 0.38 -14.08 2.27
C VAL A 25 0.35 -13.71 3.76
N LEU A 26 -0.52 -12.78 4.15
CA LEU A 26 -0.60 -12.36 5.54
C LEU A 26 -1.09 -13.48 6.46
N ASN A 27 -2.05 -14.27 5.99
CA ASN A 27 -2.55 -15.42 6.76
C ASN A 27 -1.48 -16.50 6.89
N GLU A 28 -0.74 -16.77 5.83
CA GLU A 28 0.35 -17.73 5.85
C GLU A 28 1.44 -17.32 6.84
N LYS A 29 1.72 -16.02 6.91
CA LYS A 29 2.68 -15.47 7.87
C LYS A 29 2.12 -15.31 9.27
N LYS A 30 0.84 -15.59 9.46
CA LYS A 30 0.14 -15.43 10.75
C LYS A 30 0.20 -13.99 11.27
N ILE A 31 0.10 -13.04 10.36
CA ILE A 31 0.10 -11.61 10.71
C ILE A 31 -1.33 -11.15 10.88
N LYS A 32 -1.64 -10.64 12.06
CA LYS A 32 -2.94 -10.03 12.33
C LYS A 32 -3.05 -8.73 11.53
N HIS A 33 -4.14 -8.59 10.77
CA HIS A 33 -4.27 -7.46 9.84
C HIS A 33 -5.71 -7.06 9.64
N SER A 34 -5.89 -5.84 9.15
CA SER A 34 -7.15 -5.37 8.59
C SER A 34 -6.84 -4.76 7.23
N ILE A 35 -7.70 -4.99 6.26
CA ILE A 35 -7.53 -4.48 4.90
C ILE A 35 -8.80 -3.78 4.48
N ASP A 36 -8.68 -2.50 4.11
CA ASP A 36 -9.75 -1.74 3.50
C ASP A 36 -9.46 -1.59 2.01
N ILE A 37 -10.49 -1.75 1.19
CA ILE A 37 -10.34 -1.63 -0.27
C ILE A 37 -11.10 -0.41 -0.76
N PHE A 38 -10.51 0.29 -1.71
CA PHE A 38 -11.09 1.50 -2.30
C PHE A 38 -10.98 1.41 -3.82
N SER A 39 -12.10 1.59 -4.50
CA SER A 39 -12.11 1.70 -5.96
C SER A 39 -12.04 3.16 -6.42
N SER A 40 -11.90 4.08 -5.49
CA SER A 40 -11.86 5.51 -5.76
C SER A 40 -10.82 6.17 -4.86
N PRO A 41 -9.90 6.97 -5.44
CA PRO A 41 -8.93 7.71 -4.64
C PRO A 41 -9.59 8.70 -3.69
N GLN A 42 -10.73 9.29 -4.08
CA GLN A 42 -11.44 10.23 -3.21
C GLN A 42 -11.93 9.56 -1.93
N LYS A 43 -12.42 8.34 -2.03
CA LYS A 43 -12.88 7.60 -0.85
C LYS A 43 -11.75 7.28 0.09
N LEU A 44 -10.58 6.95 -0.44
CA LEU A 44 -9.40 6.73 0.41
C LEU A 44 -9.01 8.00 1.15
N LEU A 45 -9.02 9.15 0.46
CA LEU A 45 -8.71 10.43 1.09
C LEU A 45 -9.70 10.80 2.20
N GLN A 46 -10.95 10.36 2.08
CA GLN A 46 -11.98 10.63 3.07
C GLN A 46 -11.92 9.68 4.27
N SER A 47 -11.11 8.65 4.20
CA SER A 47 -10.99 7.69 5.30
C SER A 47 -10.24 8.32 6.46
N ASP A 48 -10.77 8.13 7.66
CA ASP A 48 -10.13 8.59 8.91
C ASP A 48 -9.12 7.59 9.46
N THR A 49 -9.03 6.42 8.83
CA THR A 49 -8.11 5.39 9.28
C THR A 49 -6.68 5.73 8.91
N VAL A 50 -5.78 5.54 9.84
CA VAL A 50 -4.34 5.68 9.59
C VAL A 50 -3.81 4.31 9.19
N TYR A 51 -3.32 4.22 7.96
CA TYR A 51 -2.81 2.97 7.42
C TYR A 51 -1.31 2.86 7.58
N ASP A 52 -0.84 1.66 7.85
CA ASP A 52 0.59 1.35 7.91
C ASP A 52 1.16 1.15 6.51
N ILE A 53 0.39 0.51 5.65
CA ILE A 53 0.77 0.20 4.27
C ILE A 53 -0.41 0.53 3.37
N ILE A 54 -0.12 1.18 2.24
CA ILE A 54 -1.12 1.41 1.21
C ILE A 54 -0.58 0.90 -0.12
N PHE A 55 -1.34 0.01 -0.77
CA PHE A 55 -1.07 -0.44 -2.12
C PHE A 55 -1.87 0.43 -3.08
N LEU A 56 -1.19 1.10 -3.99
CA LEU A 56 -1.82 2.06 -4.91
C LEU A 56 -1.49 1.73 -6.36
N ASP A 57 -2.52 1.76 -7.20
CA ASP A 57 -2.28 1.89 -8.63
C ASP A 57 -1.95 3.35 -8.94
N ILE A 58 -1.07 3.58 -9.90
CA ILE A 58 -0.73 4.93 -10.32
C ILE A 58 -1.79 5.48 -11.27
N GLU A 59 -2.21 4.67 -12.24
CA GLU A 59 -3.11 5.13 -13.30
C GLU A 59 -4.57 4.92 -12.89
N MET A 60 -5.19 5.97 -12.40
CA MET A 60 -6.60 5.99 -12.01
C MET A 60 -7.28 7.23 -12.59
N ALA A 61 -8.60 7.10 -12.86
CA ALA A 61 -9.33 8.12 -13.61
C ALA A 61 -9.44 9.46 -12.89
N GLU A 62 -9.69 9.44 -11.58
CA GLU A 62 -9.96 10.68 -10.83
C GLU A 62 -8.70 11.40 -10.37
N MET A 63 -7.69 10.65 -10.02
CA MET A 63 -6.44 11.17 -9.48
C MET A 63 -5.40 10.06 -9.60
N ASP A 64 -4.20 10.38 -10.06
CA ASP A 64 -3.17 9.35 -10.11
C ASP A 64 -2.67 8.98 -8.71
N GLY A 65 -2.11 7.77 -8.61
CA GLY A 65 -1.68 7.23 -7.32
C GLY A 65 -0.54 7.99 -6.68
N ILE A 66 0.32 8.62 -7.47
CA ILE A 66 1.43 9.41 -6.93
C ILE A 66 0.89 10.66 -6.25
N SER A 67 -0.02 11.37 -6.90
CA SER A 67 -0.67 12.55 -6.29
C SER A 67 -1.44 12.17 -5.04
N LEU A 68 -2.11 11.03 -5.07
CA LEU A 68 -2.84 10.52 -3.91
C LEU A 68 -1.88 10.25 -2.74
N ALA A 69 -0.77 9.59 -3.01
CA ALA A 69 0.23 9.28 -1.98
C ALA A 69 0.84 10.57 -1.41
N GLU A 70 1.08 11.57 -2.24
CA GLU A 70 1.58 12.86 -1.78
C GLU A 70 0.62 13.51 -0.79
N LYS A 71 -0.67 13.48 -1.11
CA LYS A 71 -1.69 14.05 -0.21
C LYS A 71 -1.78 13.28 1.10
N ILE A 72 -1.74 11.96 1.04
CA ILE A 72 -1.80 11.13 2.24
C ILE A 72 -0.58 11.35 3.12
N SER A 73 0.61 11.47 2.53
CA SER A 73 1.84 11.61 3.29
C SER A 73 1.96 12.94 4.04
N ILE A 74 1.16 13.94 3.70
CA ILE A 74 1.11 15.18 4.46
C ILE A 74 0.67 14.93 5.91
N THR A 75 -0.34 14.08 6.10
CA THR A 75 -0.90 13.77 7.41
C THR A 75 -0.44 12.43 7.97
N ASN A 76 0.06 11.54 7.13
CA ASN A 76 0.51 10.22 7.53
C ASN A 76 1.91 9.97 6.97
N LYS A 77 2.91 10.50 7.66
CA LYS A 77 4.30 10.49 7.18
C LYS A 77 4.96 9.13 7.29
N SER A 78 4.42 8.25 8.12
CA SER A 78 5.01 6.93 8.37
C SER A 78 4.43 5.85 7.46
N CYS A 79 3.42 6.19 6.66
CA CYS A 79 2.80 5.22 5.77
C CYS A 79 3.77 4.74 4.71
N LEU A 80 3.81 3.43 4.49
CA LEU A 80 4.63 2.84 3.44
C LEU A 80 3.77 2.63 2.20
N PHE A 81 4.21 3.16 1.07
CA PHE A 81 3.48 3.06 -0.18
C PHE A 81 4.07 1.98 -1.08
N PHE A 82 3.22 1.06 -1.52
CA PHE A 82 3.55 0.05 -2.50
C PHE A 82 2.79 0.40 -3.76
N PHE A 83 3.50 0.85 -4.79
CA PHE A 83 2.87 1.14 -6.06
C PHE A 83 2.82 -0.11 -6.92
N VAL A 84 1.64 -0.43 -7.43
CA VAL A 84 1.41 -1.56 -8.31
C VAL A 84 0.68 -1.07 -9.54
N THR A 85 1.35 -1.08 -10.68
CA THR A 85 0.82 -0.44 -11.88
C THR A 85 1.21 -1.21 -13.14
N ASN A 86 0.51 -0.96 -14.24
CA ASN A 86 0.89 -1.48 -15.55
C ASN A 86 1.99 -0.66 -16.21
N TYR A 87 2.29 0.53 -15.69
CA TYR A 87 3.19 1.47 -16.36
C TYR A 87 4.39 1.81 -15.49
N GLU A 88 5.53 1.20 -15.79
CA GLU A 88 6.79 1.54 -15.12
C GLU A 88 7.21 2.98 -15.37
N ALA A 89 6.85 3.50 -16.54
CA ALA A 89 7.29 4.83 -16.96
C ALA A 89 6.69 5.97 -16.13
N TYR A 90 5.66 5.69 -15.34
CA TYR A 90 5.05 6.72 -14.51
C TYR A 90 5.84 7.05 -13.27
N PHE A 91 6.79 6.22 -12.90
CA PHE A 91 7.59 6.56 -11.76
C PHE A 91 8.67 7.52 -12.19
N ASP A 92 8.51 8.77 -11.82
CA ASP A 92 9.43 9.80 -12.19
C ASP A 92 9.98 10.46 -10.94
N ASN A 93 11.09 11.15 -11.11
CA ASN A 93 11.82 11.78 -10.02
C ASN A 93 11.18 13.07 -9.51
N ALA A 94 10.13 13.53 -10.15
CA ALA A 94 9.45 14.76 -9.74
C ALA A 94 8.58 14.57 -8.51
N SER A 95 8.27 13.35 -8.15
CA SER A 95 7.44 13.07 -6.98
C SER A 95 8.23 13.25 -5.70
N ASN A 96 7.59 13.85 -4.70
CA ASN A 96 8.13 13.94 -3.35
C ASN A 96 7.87 12.67 -2.54
N VAL A 97 7.15 11.72 -3.10
CA VAL A 97 6.87 10.45 -2.45
C VAL A 97 7.94 9.44 -2.82
N ARG A 98 8.51 8.82 -1.81
CA ARG A 98 9.42 7.70 -2.02
C ARG A 98 8.63 6.43 -1.85
N PRO A 99 8.50 5.62 -2.92
CA PRO A 99 7.80 4.34 -2.77
C PRO A 99 8.64 3.42 -1.90
N PHE A 100 7.97 2.67 -1.04
CA PHE A 100 8.65 1.59 -0.35
C PHE A 100 8.94 0.47 -1.33
N ARG A 101 7.96 0.18 -2.21
CA ARG A 101 8.14 -0.74 -3.33
C ARG A 101 7.39 -0.23 -4.54
N PHE A 102 7.89 -0.57 -5.71
CA PHE A 102 7.28 -0.22 -6.99
C PHE A 102 7.30 -1.49 -7.86
N TRP A 103 6.11 -2.00 -8.17
CA TRP A 103 5.97 -3.23 -8.93
C TRP A 103 5.05 -3.05 -10.12
N THR A 104 5.33 -3.79 -11.20
CA THR A 104 4.39 -3.90 -12.31
C THR A 104 3.35 -4.98 -12.01
N LYS A 105 2.14 -4.79 -12.52
CA LYS A 105 1.08 -5.79 -12.42
C LYS A 105 1.37 -6.98 -13.33
N PRO A 106 0.96 -8.20 -12.94
CA PRO A 106 0.33 -8.54 -11.67
C PRO A 106 1.36 -8.64 -10.53
N ILE A 107 0.89 -8.55 -9.29
CA ILE A 107 1.79 -8.71 -8.14
C ILE A 107 2.33 -10.14 -8.13
N ASP A 108 3.64 -10.25 -8.03
CA ASP A 108 4.35 -11.51 -7.87
C ASP A 108 4.31 -11.91 -6.39
N ARG A 109 3.84 -13.12 -6.09
CA ARG A 109 3.75 -13.61 -4.72
C ARG A 109 5.10 -13.53 -3.99
N ARG A 110 6.17 -13.92 -4.66
CA ARG A 110 7.51 -13.92 -4.07
C ARG A 110 7.95 -12.51 -3.67
N ARG A 111 7.72 -11.55 -4.56
CA ARG A 111 8.03 -10.15 -4.27
C ARG A 111 7.16 -9.61 -3.14
N LEU A 112 5.90 -10.02 -3.10
CA LEU A 112 5.00 -9.60 -2.03
C LEU A 112 5.45 -10.13 -0.67
N VAL A 113 5.87 -11.40 -0.60
CA VAL A 113 6.39 -11.97 0.63
C VAL A 113 7.58 -11.16 1.16
N TYR A 114 8.55 -10.87 0.29
CA TYR A 114 9.71 -10.06 0.68
C TYR A 114 9.32 -8.64 1.03
N GLY A 115 8.42 -8.05 0.27
CA GLY A 115 7.97 -6.67 0.52
C GLY A 115 7.28 -6.53 1.87
N ILE A 116 6.43 -7.48 2.22
CA ILE A 116 5.75 -7.48 3.52
C ILE A 116 6.75 -7.64 4.65
N ASP A 117 7.69 -8.57 4.53
CA ASP A 117 8.72 -8.76 5.56
C ASP A 117 9.53 -7.47 5.76
N SER A 118 9.94 -6.85 4.66
CA SER A 118 10.70 -5.60 4.72
C SER A 118 9.88 -4.46 5.32
N ALA A 119 8.60 -4.39 4.98
CA ALA A 119 7.71 -3.36 5.51
C ALA A 119 7.54 -3.50 7.02
N ILE A 120 7.36 -4.72 7.50
CA ILE A 120 7.23 -4.95 8.93
C ILE A 120 8.49 -4.54 9.67
N GLN A 121 9.67 -4.87 9.12
CA GLN A 121 10.93 -4.44 9.71
C GLN A 121 11.03 -2.91 9.75
N GLU A 122 10.62 -2.24 8.68
CA GLU A 122 10.66 -0.79 8.62
C GLU A 122 9.70 -0.16 9.65
N LEU A 123 8.52 -0.73 9.80
CA LEU A 123 7.54 -0.24 10.77
C LEU A 123 8.03 -0.42 12.20
N TYR A 124 8.68 -1.53 12.51
CA TYR A 124 9.31 -1.72 13.82
C TYR A 124 10.44 -0.71 14.05
N LYS A 125 11.26 -0.52 13.03
CA LYS A 125 12.37 0.42 13.11
C LYS A 125 11.89 1.86 13.36
N ASN A 126 10.71 2.22 12.82
CA ASN A 126 10.11 3.53 12.99
C ASN A 126 9.21 3.61 14.23
N ASN A 127 9.27 2.61 15.10
CA ASN A 127 8.49 2.54 16.34
C ASN A 127 6.97 2.45 16.12
N GLN A 128 6.55 1.95 14.96
CA GLN A 128 5.13 1.82 14.64
C GLN A 128 4.46 0.72 15.44
N PHE A 129 5.18 -0.33 15.78
CA PHE A 129 4.68 -1.49 16.50
C PHE A 129 5.38 -1.71 17.83
N ILE A 130 5.94 -0.69 18.40
CA ILE A 130 6.65 -0.88 19.65
C ILE A 130 5.72 -1.31 20.74
N ASN A 131 6.00 -2.48 21.26
CA ASN A 131 5.56 -2.85 22.59
C ASN A 131 6.56 -2.32 23.56
N VAL A 132 6.27 -1.19 24.09
CA VAL A 132 7.11 -0.69 25.16
C VAL A 132 6.81 -1.52 26.38
N ASN A 133 7.72 -2.32 26.73
CA ASN A 133 7.59 -3.09 27.94
C ASN A 133 7.77 -2.21 29.15
#